data_674d91d443b65cd36200d98430f9088b
#
_entry.id   674d91d443b65cd36200d98430f9088b
#
_cell.length_a   1.000
_cell.length_b   1.000
_cell.length_c   1.000
_cell.angle_alpha   90.00
_cell.angle_beta   90.00
_cell.angle_gamma   90.00
#
_symmetry.space_group_name_H-M   'P 1'
#
loop_
_entity.id
_entity.type
_entity.pdbx_description
1 polymer ?
#
loop_
_entity_poly.entity_id
_entity_poly.type
_entity_poly.pdbx_seq_one_letter_code
_entity_poly.pdbx_strand_id
1 'polypeptide(L)'
;MNTPTAEKFAWQGHYDQRMAAAWERDGYLVLNGFVSPEDVARMRARADSLIDDFDIEAHRVVFSAKGQSHAASDYFMKSAANISFFLEEEAVDKDGRLLKDKGRAINKIGHALHDLDPVFADISHNADFEALSRGIGMADPLLLQSMVICKQPYIGGEVNTHQDSTFIYTEPETCTGFWLALEDATIENGCMWAAPGGHKAGLRQRFVRDGDGMNMITLEEGALPVCTTPLPARAGTLVLLHGRLPHLSAPNRSASSRYAYAVHYVX
;
A
#
# COMPACT_ATOMS: atom_id res chain seq x y z
N MET A 1 15.48 0.37 -25.17
CA MET A 1 16.05 1.07 -24.02
C MET A 1 15.95 0.17 -22.80
N ASN A 2 16.98 0.17 -21.94
CA ASN A 2 16.95 -0.66 -20.73
C ASN A 2 16.01 -0.05 -19.70
N THR A 3 15.29 -0.90 -18.99
CA THR A 3 14.43 -0.47 -17.90
C THR A 3 15.30 0.06 -16.76
N PRO A 4 14.99 1.24 -16.20
CA PRO A 4 15.76 1.76 -15.08
C PRO A 4 15.76 0.81 -13.89
N THR A 5 16.81 0.85 -13.10
CA THR A 5 16.97 0.01 -11.91
C THR A 5 17.05 0.91 -10.69
N ALA A 6 16.22 0.59 -9.69
CA ALA A 6 16.20 1.33 -8.44
C ALA A 6 17.42 0.96 -7.57
N GLU A 7 17.99 1.95 -6.91
CA GLU A 7 19.03 1.72 -5.92
C GLU A 7 18.43 1.02 -4.69
N LYS A 8 19.14 0.03 -4.15
CA LYS A 8 18.68 -0.73 -3.00
C LYS A 8 19.72 -0.69 -1.89
N PHE A 9 19.25 -0.73 -0.66
CA PHE A 9 20.11 -0.72 0.53
C PHE A 9 19.77 -1.90 1.41
N ALA A 10 20.79 -2.49 2.03
CA ALA A 10 20.56 -3.50 3.08
C ALA A 10 20.21 -2.75 4.37
N TRP A 11 19.09 -3.12 5.01
CA TRP A 11 18.72 -2.49 6.27
C TRP A 11 19.49 -3.13 7.40
N GLN A 12 20.13 -2.33 8.21
CA GLN A 12 20.96 -2.78 9.33
C GLN A 12 20.55 -2.11 10.65
N GLY A 13 19.32 -1.70 10.75
CA GLY A 13 18.76 -1.18 11.98
C GLY A 13 18.83 0.34 12.12
N HIS A 14 19.37 1.03 11.13
CA HIS A 14 19.46 2.49 11.21
C HIS A 14 19.42 3.14 9.83
N TYR A 15 18.96 4.36 9.83
CA TYR A 15 18.88 5.22 8.65
C TYR A 15 20.19 5.99 8.56
N ASP A 16 20.80 6.06 7.39
CA ASP A 16 22.09 6.70 7.24
C ASP A 16 22.06 7.77 6.14
N GLN A 17 23.20 8.43 5.92
CA GLN A 17 23.28 9.55 4.98
C GLN A 17 23.12 9.12 3.53
N ARG A 18 23.52 7.90 3.19
CA ARG A 18 23.32 7.40 1.81
C ARG A 18 21.83 7.20 1.54
N MET A 19 21.11 6.67 2.52
CA MET A 19 19.65 6.55 2.43
C MET A 19 19.00 7.92 2.33
N ALA A 20 19.47 8.89 3.14
CA ALA A 20 18.92 10.23 3.11
C ALA A 20 19.09 10.88 1.74
N ALA A 21 20.25 10.70 1.11
CA ALA A 21 20.50 11.26 -0.22
C ALA A 21 19.57 10.64 -1.26
N ALA A 22 19.38 9.32 -1.20
CA ALA A 22 18.49 8.64 -2.14
C ALA A 22 17.04 9.06 -1.92
N TRP A 23 16.62 9.18 -0.66
CA TRP A 23 15.27 9.62 -0.31
C TRP A 23 14.98 11.00 -0.88
N GLU A 24 15.90 11.92 -0.69
CA GLU A 24 15.78 13.29 -1.20
C GLU A 24 15.71 13.30 -2.74
N ARG A 25 16.58 12.51 -3.36
CA ARG A 25 16.68 12.47 -4.82
C ARG A 25 15.46 11.83 -5.47
N ASP A 26 15.04 10.67 -4.95
CA ASP A 26 14.07 9.82 -5.63
C ASP A 26 12.66 9.90 -5.07
N GLY A 27 12.49 10.16 -3.76
CA GLY A 27 11.20 10.10 -3.11
C GLY A 27 10.78 8.70 -2.72
N TYR A 28 11.67 7.72 -2.85
CA TYR A 28 11.46 6.35 -2.35
C TYR A 28 12.77 5.77 -1.86
N LEU A 29 12.67 4.73 -1.04
CA LEU A 29 13.81 3.90 -0.64
C LEU A 29 13.42 2.45 -0.75
N VAL A 30 14.35 1.61 -1.20
CA VAL A 30 14.17 0.16 -1.20
C VAL A 30 15.15 -0.43 -0.20
N LEU A 31 14.61 -0.99 0.89
CA LEU A 31 15.40 -1.46 2.03
C LEU A 31 15.25 -2.98 2.15
N ASN A 32 16.28 -3.70 1.70
CA ASN A 32 16.29 -5.16 1.75
C ASN A 32 16.47 -5.64 3.19
N GLY A 33 15.80 -6.73 3.54
CA GLY A 33 15.96 -7.33 4.86
C GLY A 33 15.40 -6.51 6.00
N PHE A 34 14.40 -5.69 5.71
CA PHE A 34 13.81 -4.82 6.74
C PHE A 34 13.05 -5.61 7.79
N VAL A 35 12.39 -6.70 7.37
CA VAL A 35 11.66 -7.57 8.28
C VAL A 35 12.19 -8.98 8.09
N SER A 36 12.35 -9.71 9.20
CA SER A 36 12.91 -11.06 9.17
C SER A 36 11.98 -12.03 8.44
N PRO A 37 12.55 -13.12 7.88
CA PRO A 37 11.69 -14.14 7.27
C PRO A 37 10.64 -14.70 8.23
N GLU A 38 10.98 -14.81 9.52
CA GLU A 38 10.05 -15.30 10.54
C GLU A 38 8.86 -14.37 10.69
N ASP A 39 9.11 -13.06 10.75
CA ASP A 39 8.03 -12.08 10.90
C ASP A 39 7.21 -11.95 9.63
N VAL A 40 7.84 -12.07 8.46
CA VAL A 40 7.10 -12.13 7.20
C VAL A 40 6.14 -13.32 7.21
N ALA A 41 6.63 -14.48 7.63
CA ALA A 41 5.80 -15.68 7.69
C ALA A 41 4.66 -15.54 8.68
N ARG A 42 4.90 -14.88 9.83
CA ARG A 42 3.85 -14.61 10.82
C ARG A 42 2.74 -13.77 10.21
N MET A 43 3.11 -12.69 9.52
CA MET A 43 2.12 -11.79 8.91
C MET A 43 1.37 -12.50 7.79
N ARG A 44 2.08 -13.27 6.97
CA ARG A 44 1.45 -13.97 5.86
C ARG A 44 0.44 -15.00 6.37
N ALA A 45 0.83 -15.76 7.40
CA ALA A 45 -0.07 -16.74 8.02
C ALA A 45 -1.26 -16.06 8.70
N ARG A 46 -1.02 -14.92 9.33
CA ARG A 46 -2.10 -14.19 10.00
C ARG A 46 -3.11 -13.67 8.98
N ALA A 47 -2.64 -13.18 7.83
CA ALA A 47 -3.55 -12.74 6.77
C ALA A 47 -4.43 -13.92 6.31
N ASP A 48 -3.85 -15.10 6.13
CA ASP A 48 -4.61 -16.29 5.75
C ASP A 48 -5.68 -16.62 6.82
N SER A 49 -5.30 -16.54 8.09
CA SER A 49 -6.20 -16.82 9.19
C SER A 49 -7.38 -15.85 9.22
N LEU A 50 -7.10 -14.56 9.01
CA LEU A 50 -8.15 -13.55 8.96
C LEU A 50 -9.12 -13.81 7.81
N ILE A 51 -8.59 -14.19 6.66
CA ILE A 51 -9.43 -14.50 5.49
C ILE A 51 -10.27 -15.75 5.77
N ASP A 52 -9.69 -16.77 6.38
CA ASP A 52 -10.43 -17.98 6.72
C ASP A 52 -11.61 -17.68 7.63
N ASP A 53 -11.44 -16.74 8.54
CA ASP A 53 -12.51 -16.38 9.50
C ASP A 53 -13.53 -15.42 8.92
N PHE A 54 -13.23 -14.78 7.79
CA PHE A 54 -14.12 -13.78 7.20
C PHE A 54 -15.37 -14.42 6.60
N ASP A 55 -16.54 -13.86 6.93
CA ASP A 55 -17.82 -14.30 6.36
C ASP A 55 -18.06 -13.54 5.05
N ILE A 56 -17.60 -14.11 3.95
CA ILE A 56 -17.69 -13.47 2.64
C ILE A 56 -19.15 -13.37 2.16
N GLU A 57 -20.02 -14.29 2.62
CA GLU A 57 -21.42 -14.25 2.21
C GLU A 57 -22.14 -13.05 2.81
N ALA A 58 -21.74 -12.62 4.00
CA ALA A 58 -22.35 -11.48 4.66
C ALA A 58 -21.84 -10.14 4.11
N HIS A 59 -20.62 -10.10 3.57
CA HIS A 59 -19.98 -8.84 3.18
C HIS A 59 -19.22 -8.97 1.86
N ARG A 60 -19.94 -8.87 0.75
CA ARG A 60 -19.30 -8.93 -0.57
C ARG A 60 -19.13 -7.52 -1.13
N VAL A 61 -18.07 -6.85 -0.69
CA VAL A 61 -17.77 -5.50 -1.15
C VAL A 61 -16.55 -5.55 -2.07
N VAL A 62 -16.74 -5.10 -3.31
CA VAL A 62 -15.70 -5.11 -4.34
C VAL A 62 -14.91 -3.81 -4.29
N PHE A 63 -13.58 -3.91 -4.31
CA PHE A 63 -12.73 -2.74 -4.48
C PHE A 63 -12.61 -2.44 -5.97
N SER A 64 -13.04 -1.25 -6.38
CA SER A 64 -13.03 -0.86 -7.79
C SER A 64 -12.37 0.49 -7.97
N ALA A 65 -11.49 0.58 -8.96
CA ALA A 65 -10.85 1.84 -9.32
C ALA A 65 -11.82 2.77 -10.05
N LYS A 66 -12.99 2.25 -10.47
CA LYS A 66 -13.95 3.03 -11.28
C LYS A 66 -15.06 3.67 -10.48
N GLY A 67 -15.11 3.43 -9.17
CA GLY A 67 -16.14 3.99 -8.33
C GLY A 67 -16.93 2.92 -7.60
N GLN A 68 -17.74 3.35 -6.64
CA GLN A 68 -18.42 2.44 -5.73
C GLN A 68 -19.86 2.86 -5.49
N SER A 69 -20.71 1.89 -5.15
CA SER A 69 -22.07 2.16 -4.73
C SER A 69 -22.05 2.91 -3.38
N HIS A 70 -23.21 3.47 -3.00
CA HIS A 70 -23.34 4.16 -1.72
C HIS A 70 -23.04 3.20 -0.55
N ALA A 71 -23.56 1.98 -0.60
CA ALA A 71 -23.32 1.00 0.46
C ALA A 71 -21.85 0.62 0.55
N ALA A 72 -21.19 0.44 -0.60
CA ALA A 72 -19.76 0.10 -0.63
C ALA A 72 -18.93 1.25 -0.10
N SER A 73 -19.30 2.51 -0.41
CA SER A 73 -18.60 3.69 0.12
C SER A 73 -18.71 3.77 1.63
N ASP A 74 -19.91 3.48 2.18
CA ASP A 74 -20.11 3.49 3.63
C ASP A 74 -19.25 2.42 4.30
N TYR A 75 -19.20 1.22 3.72
CA TYR A 75 -18.37 0.13 4.24
C TYR A 75 -16.89 0.56 4.23
N PHE A 76 -16.46 1.18 3.14
CA PHE A 76 -15.09 1.67 3.03
C PHE A 76 -14.77 2.73 4.10
N MET A 77 -15.68 3.68 4.29
CA MET A 77 -15.46 4.73 5.30
C MET A 77 -15.34 4.14 6.70
N LYS A 78 -16.16 3.15 7.02
CA LYS A 78 -16.13 2.52 8.34
C LYS A 78 -14.88 1.68 8.53
N SER A 79 -14.24 1.24 7.47
CA SER A 79 -13.05 0.39 7.59
C SER A 79 -11.86 1.11 8.22
N ALA A 80 -11.90 2.44 8.30
CA ALA A 80 -10.83 3.20 8.95
C ALA A 80 -10.61 2.76 10.39
N ALA A 81 -11.66 2.29 11.08
CA ALA A 81 -11.58 1.86 12.47
C ALA A 81 -11.84 0.36 12.62
N ASN A 82 -11.74 -0.39 11.55
CA ASN A 82 -12.10 -1.82 11.54
C ASN A 82 -11.11 -2.62 10.72
N ILE A 83 -11.26 -3.94 10.77
CA ILE A 83 -10.58 -4.86 9.88
C ILE A 83 -11.64 -5.33 8.90
N SER A 84 -11.62 -4.78 7.69
CA SER A 84 -12.63 -5.02 6.68
C SER A 84 -11.99 -5.61 5.43
N PHE A 85 -12.78 -6.36 4.66
CA PHE A 85 -12.27 -7.12 3.52
C PHE A 85 -12.94 -6.63 2.24
N PHE A 86 -12.14 -6.52 1.17
CA PHE A 86 -12.61 -6.04 -0.13
C PHE A 86 -12.24 -7.05 -1.19
N LEU A 87 -13.15 -7.29 -2.12
CA LEU A 87 -12.95 -8.31 -3.15
C LEU A 87 -12.31 -7.72 -4.40
N GLU A 88 -11.56 -8.56 -5.11
CA GLU A 88 -11.05 -8.22 -6.44
C GLU A 88 -12.23 -8.05 -7.40
N GLU A 89 -12.11 -7.08 -8.30
CA GLU A 89 -13.14 -6.83 -9.31
C GLU A 89 -13.46 -8.08 -10.11
N GLU A 90 -12.41 -8.81 -10.53
CA GLU A 90 -12.59 -9.99 -11.37
C GLU A 90 -12.92 -11.25 -10.58
N ALA A 91 -13.11 -11.14 -9.26
CA ALA A 91 -13.50 -12.29 -8.44
C ALA A 91 -15.02 -12.50 -8.41
N VAL A 92 -15.79 -11.55 -8.95
CA VAL A 92 -17.25 -11.66 -8.98
C VAL A 92 -17.74 -11.42 -10.41
N ASP A 93 -18.90 -12.03 -10.74
CA ASP A 93 -19.51 -11.81 -12.04
C ASP A 93 -20.45 -10.59 -11.97
N LYS A 94 -21.14 -10.32 -13.08
CA LYS A 94 -22.03 -9.17 -13.18
C LYS A 94 -23.21 -9.23 -12.18
N ASP A 95 -23.53 -10.42 -11.72
CA ASP A 95 -24.62 -10.62 -10.76
C ASP A 95 -24.11 -10.70 -9.32
N GLY A 96 -22.84 -10.49 -9.10
CA GLY A 96 -22.25 -10.52 -7.77
C GLY A 96 -21.88 -11.89 -7.26
N ARG A 97 -21.92 -12.91 -8.10
CA ARG A 97 -21.55 -14.27 -7.70
C ARG A 97 -20.04 -14.43 -7.70
N LEU A 98 -19.54 -15.16 -6.71
CA LEU A 98 -18.11 -15.44 -6.63
C LEU A 98 -17.65 -16.36 -7.74
N LEU A 99 -16.56 -15.98 -8.39
CA LEU A 99 -15.93 -16.76 -9.46
C LEU A 99 -14.67 -17.46 -8.97
N LYS A 100 -14.24 -17.18 -7.75
CA LYS A 100 -12.99 -17.70 -7.17
C LYS A 100 -13.24 -18.13 -5.74
N ASP A 101 -12.42 -19.06 -5.25
CA ASP A 101 -12.42 -19.39 -3.83
C ASP A 101 -12.11 -18.17 -2.99
N LYS A 102 -12.59 -18.15 -1.75
CA LYS A 102 -12.44 -17.02 -0.85
C LYS A 102 -10.99 -16.54 -0.78
N GLY A 103 -10.03 -17.45 -0.61
CA GLY A 103 -8.63 -17.09 -0.51
C GLY A 103 -8.04 -16.49 -1.77
N ARG A 104 -8.70 -16.65 -2.90
CA ARG A 104 -8.28 -16.08 -4.18
C ARG A 104 -9.13 -14.91 -4.61
N ALA A 105 -10.06 -14.47 -3.76
CA ALA A 105 -11.02 -13.42 -4.11
C ALA A 105 -10.72 -12.10 -3.43
N ILE A 106 -9.93 -12.09 -2.35
CA ILE A 106 -9.72 -10.89 -1.55
C ILE A 106 -8.69 -9.97 -2.21
N ASN A 107 -9.07 -8.71 -2.42
CA ASN A 107 -8.18 -7.67 -2.92
C ASN A 107 -7.32 -7.12 -1.79
N LYS A 108 -7.97 -6.74 -0.69
CA LYS A 108 -7.26 -6.15 0.45
C LYS A 108 -8.04 -6.33 1.74
N ILE A 109 -7.31 -6.20 2.84
CA ILE A 109 -7.83 -6.16 4.20
C ILE A 109 -7.37 -4.84 4.79
N GLY A 110 -8.27 -4.03 5.31
CA GLY A 110 -7.91 -2.73 5.90
C GLY A 110 -9.02 -2.19 6.78
N HIS A 111 -8.76 -1.14 7.53
CA HIS A 111 -7.58 -0.29 7.50
C HIS A 111 -7.02 -0.05 8.90
N ALA A 112 -7.39 -0.88 9.88
CA ALA A 112 -6.93 -0.71 11.26
C ALA A 112 -6.22 -1.97 11.79
N LEU A 113 -5.54 -2.70 10.92
CA LEU A 113 -4.77 -3.88 11.34
C LEU A 113 -3.71 -3.53 12.38
N HIS A 114 -3.05 -2.38 12.22
CA HIS A 114 -1.98 -1.94 13.09
C HIS A 114 -2.45 -1.66 14.52
N ASP A 115 -3.74 -1.44 14.72
CA ASP A 115 -4.32 -1.20 16.04
C ASP A 115 -5.03 -2.43 16.59
N LEU A 116 -5.76 -3.14 15.74
CA LEU A 116 -6.71 -4.15 16.19
C LEU A 116 -6.18 -5.57 16.14
N ASP A 117 -5.16 -5.84 15.31
CA ASP A 117 -4.63 -7.18 15.18
C ASP A 117 -3.28 -7.31 15.89
N PRO A 118 -3.13 -8.24 16.84
CA PRO A 118 -1.89 -8.32 17.62
C PRO A 118 -0.64 -8.54 16.80
N VAL A 119 -0.70 -9.35 15.74
CA VAL A 119 0.49 -9.63 14.93
C VAL A 119 0.92 -8.38 14.16
N PHE A 120 -0.03 -7.74 13.49
CA PHE A 120 0.30 -6.54 12.71
C PHE A 120 0.65 -5.36 13.61
N ALA A 121 0.03 -5.26 14.79
CA ALA A 121 0.39 -4.22 15.76
C ALA A 121 1.84 -4.40 16.21
N ASP A 122 2.23 -5.63 16.54
CA ASP A 122 3.58 -5.93 17.01
C ASP A 122 4.64 -5.52 15.97
N ILE A 123 4.41 -5.88 14.71
CA ILE A 123 5.37 -5.55 13.66
C ILE A 123 5.39 -4.05 13.38
N SER A 124 4.22 -3.44 13.27
CA SER A 124 4.11 -2.03 12.87
C SER A 124 4.71 -1.07 13.90
N HIS A 125 4.78 -1.49 15.15
CA HIS A 125 5.30 -0.65 16.22
C HIS A 125 6.71 -1.09 16.67
N ASN A 126 7.40 -1.89 15.87
CA ASN A 126 8.70 -2.38 16.30
C ASN A 126 9.79 -1.31 16.14
N ALA A 127 10.97 -1.63 16.65
CA ALA A 127 12.08 -0.67 16.70
C ALA A 127 12.55 -0.25 15.31
N ASP A 128 12.47 -1.12 14.30
CA ASP A 128 12.92 -0.79 12.95
C ASP A 128 11.98 0.22 12.29
N PHE A 129 10.67 0.03 12.43
CA PHE A 129 9.71 1.00 11.91
C PHE A 129 9.90 2.36 12.59
N GLU A 130 10.12 2.36 13.90
CA GLU A 130 10.38 3.61 14.63
C GLU A 130 11.67 4.26 14.16
N ALA A 131 12.75 3.49 14.02
CA ALA A 131 14.04 4.05 13.62
C ALA A 131 13.94 4.71 12.23
N LEU A 132 13.23 4.06 11.31
CA LEU A 132 13.09 4.62 9.97
C LEU A 132 12.22 5.87 9.99
N SER A 133 11.11 5.84 10.70
CA SER A 133 10.21 6.99 10.80
C SER A 133 10.94 8.22 11.35
N ARG A 134 11.69 8.03 12.41
CA ARG A 134 12.43 9.13 13.00
C ARG A 134 13.58 9.56 12.10
N GLY A 135 14.21 8.61 11.42
CA GLY A 135 15.30 8.93 10.51
C GLY A 135 14.90 9.87 9.39
N ILE A 136 13.69 9.69 8.85
CA ILE A 136 13.23 10.57 7.77
C ILE A 136 12.62 11.86 8.30
N GLY A 137 12.64 12.07 9.62
CA GLY A 137 12.32 13.37 10.20
C GLY A 137 11.03 13.47 10.98
N MET A 138 10.35 12.35 11.25
CA MET A 138 9.14 12.38 12.05
C MET A 138 9.48 12.46 13.53
N ALA A 139 9.15 13.57 14.17
CA ALA A 139 9.43 13.74 15.60
C ALA A 139 8.52 12.87 16.45
N ASP A 140 7.28 12.71 16.00
CA ASP A 140 6.28 11.95 16.74
C ASP A 140 5.45 11.14 15.74
N PRO A 141 6.02 10.05 15.20
CA PRO A 141 5.31 9.32 14.14
C PRO A 141 4.03 8.68 14.63
N LEU A 142 2.98 8.86 13.85
CA LEU A 142 1.65 8.30 14.14
C LEU A 142 1.23 7.39 13.02
N LEU A 143 0.76 6.20 13.38
CA LEU A 143 0.21 5.23 12.45
C LEU A 143 -1.23 5.58 12.15
N LEU A 144 -1.53 5.83 10.88
CA LEU A 144 -2.84 6.29 10.51
C LEU A 144 -3.72 5.19 9.93
N GLN A 145 -3.16 4.37 9.04
CA GLN A 145 -3.91 3.27 8.43
C GLN A 145 -2.98 2.18 7.95
N SER A 146 -3.56 1.00 7.73
CA SER A 146 -2.81 -0.16 7.28
C SER A 146 -3.66 -1.04 6.39
N MET A 147 -2.99 -1.79 5.49
CA MET A 147 -3.67 -2.71 4.58
C MET A 147 -2.78 -3.92 4.31
N VAL A 148 -3.40 -5.10 4.25
CA VAL A 148 -2.79 -6.22 3.53
C VAL A 148 -3.38 -6.19 2.13
N ILE A 149 -2.51 -6.11 1.13
CA ILE A 149 -2.92 -6.07 -0.28
C ILE A 149 -2.53 -7.41 -0.88
N CYS A 150 -3.52 -8.15 -1.39
CA CYS A 150 -3.30 -9.54 -1.80
C CYS A 150 -2.89 -9.70 -3.25
N LYS A 151 -3.28 -8.80 -4.11
CA LYS A 151 -3.01 -8.83 -5.56
C LYS A 151 -2.97 -10.27 -6.08
N GLN A 152 -4.16 -10.85 -6.22
CA GLN A 152 -4.35 -12.27 -6.44
C GLN A 152 -3.81 -12.77 -7.79
N PRO A 153 -3.45 -14.05 -7.88
CA PRO A 153 -3.00 -14.60 -9.17
C PRO A 153 -4.04 -14.38 -10.25
N TYR A 154 -3.59 -13.97 -11.43
CA TYR A 154 -4.36 -13.78 -12.66
C TYR A 154 -5.35 -12.62 -12.61
N ILE A 155 -5.96 -12.33 -11.48
CA ILE A 155 -7.03 -11.33 -11.39
C ILE A 155 -6.67 -10.11 -10.56
N GLY A 156 -5.47 -10.07 -9.98
CA GLY A 156 -5.08 -8.94 -9.12
C GLY A 156 -5.23 -7.62 -9.83
N GLY A 157 -6.03 -6.72 -9.26
CA GLY A 157 -6.38 -5.46 -9.91
C GLY A 157 -5.22 -4.47 -9.92
N GLU A 158 -5.24 -3.59 -10.91
CA GLU A 158 -4.25 -2.54 -11.00
C GLU A 158 -4.51 -1.46 -9.96
N VAL A 159 -3.46 -0.75 -9.60
CA VAL A 159 -3.57 0.47 -8.80
C VAL A 159 -3.05 1.60 -9.69
N ASN A 160 -3.94 2.54 -10.00
CA ASN A 160 -3.62 3.64 -10.91
C ASN A 160 -2.58 4.57 -10.30
N THR A 161 -1.86 5.29 -11.16
CA THR A 161 -0.89 6.28 -10.69
C THR A 161 -1.55 7.26 -9.74
N HIS A 162 -0.93 7.45 -8.58
CA HIS A 162 -1.47 8.35 -7.56
C HIS A 162 -0.36 8.82 -6.64
N GLN A 163 -0.68 9.81 -5.84
CA GLN A 163 0.15 10.30 -4.74
C GLN A 163 -0.61 10.01 -3.45
N ASP A 164 0.06 9.41 -2.47
CA ASP A 164 -0.63 9.05 -1.22
C ASP A 164 -1.18 10.27 -0.48
N SER A 165 -0.49 11.41 -0.55
CA SER A 165 -0.96 12.62 0.13
C SER A 165 -2.28 13.14 -0.43
N THR A 166 -2.67 12.71 -1.62
CA THR A 166 -4.00 13.02 -2.15
C THR A 166 -5.09 12.54 -1.18
N PHE A 167 -4.86 11.36 -0.58
CA PHE A 167 -5.85 10.71 0.29
C PHE A 167 -5.55 10.93 1.77
N ILE A 168 -4.29 11.17 2.11
CA ILE A 168 -3.85 11.36 3.50
C ILE A 168 -3.09 12.68 3.54
N TYR A 169 -3.85 13.75 3.73
CA TYR A 169 -3.29 15.11 3.70
C TYR A 169 -3.13 15.64 5.11
N THR A 170 -1.95 16.21 5.39
CA THR A 170 -1.69 16.90 6.66
C THR A 170 -1.01 18.22 6.36
N GLU A 171 -0.99 19.12 7.35
CA GLU A 171 -0.26 20.37 7.25
C GLU A 171 0.64 20.52 8.47
N PRO A 172 1.95 20.50 8.30
CA PRO A 172 2.63 20.28 7.01
C PRO A 172 2.41 18.84 6.51
N GLU A 173 2.64 18.64 5.22
CA GLU A 173 2.47 17.31 4.62
C GLU A 173 3.58 16.38 5.12
N THR A 174 3.18 15.31 5.79
CA THR A 174 4.14 14.36 6.36
C THR A 174 3.84 12.91 6.00
N CYS A 175 2.78 12.66 5.24
CA CYS A 175 2.39 11.29 4.91
C CYS A 175 3.53 10.53 4.25
N THR A 176 3.80 9.34 4.76
CA THR A 176 4.81 8.45 4.21
C THR A 176 4.27 7.02 4.21
N GLY A 177 4.38 6.37 3.07
CA GLY A 177 3.94 4.99 2.93
C GLY A 177 5.08 4.02 3.20
N PHE A 178 4.82 3.03 4.05
CA PHE A 178 5.74 1.92 4.33
C PHE A 178 5.12 0.68 3.69
N TRP A 179 5.67 0.26 2.57
CA TRP A 179 5.14 -0.87 1.81
C TRP A 179 6.09 -2.06 1.98
N LEU A 180 5.62 -3.08 2.68
CA LEU A 180 6.42 -4.24 3.03
C LEU A 180 6.00 -5.43 2.19
N ALA A 181 6.93 -6.00 1.43
CA ALA A 181 6.65 -7.18 0.62
C ALA A 181 6.51 -8.40 1.53
N LEU A 182 5.35 -9.05 1.50
CA LEU A 182 5.13 -10.29 2.22
C LEU A 182 5.39 -11.51 1.34
N GLU A 183 5.48 -11.29 0.03
CA GLU A 183 5.86 -12.27 -0.98
C GLU A 183 6.73 -11.53 -1.98
N ASP A 184 7.50 -12.27 -2.77
CA ASP A 184 8.33 -11.64 -3.79
C ASP A 184 7.45 -10.84 -4.76
N ALA A 185 7.80 -9.59 -4.99
CA ALA A 185 7.13 -8.73 -5.93
C ALA A 185 8.01 -8.59 -7.17
N THR A 186 7.47 -8.97 -8.31
CA THR A 186 8.18 -8.95 -9.58
C THR A 186 7.41 -8.12 -10.59
N ILE A 187 8.05 -7.79 -11.70
CA ILE A 187 7.35 -7.10 -12.79
C ILE A 187 6.15 -7.94 -13.24
N GLU A 188 6.32 -9.26 -13.28
CA GLU A 188 5.27 -10.16 -13.77
C GLU A 188 4.06 -10.24 -12.85
N ASN A 189 4.26 -10.14 -11.52
CA ASN A 189 3.12 -10.27 -10.60
C ASN A 189 2.62 -8.94 -10.06
N GLY A 190 3.09 -7.83 -10.61
CA GLY A 190 2.52 -6.54 -10.26
C GLY A 190 3.28 -5.76 -9.20
N CYS A 191 4.60 -5.74 -9.26
CA CYS A 191 5.38 -4.89 -8.36
C CYS A 191 5.02 -3.43 -8.59
N MET A 192 5.43 -2.58 -7.66
CA MET A 192 5.20 -1.14 -7.81
C MET A 192 6.14 -0.53 -8.84
N TRP A 193 5.69 0.56 -9.44
CA TRP A 193 6.48 1.42 -10.32
C TRP A 193 6.38 2.84 -9.79
N ALA A 194 7.46 3.60 -9.88
CA ALA A 194 7.51 4.96 -9.35
C ALA A 194 8.12 5.93 -10.36
N ALA A 195 7.82 7.21 -10.14
CA ALA A 195 8.44 8.31 -10.90
C ALA A 195 9.55 8.90 -10.04
N PRO A 196 10.83 8.50 -10.25
CA PRO A 196 11.92 9.00 -9.40
C PRO A 196 11.99 10.53 -9.46
N GLY A 197 12.04 11.15 -8.29
CA GLY A 197 12.06 12.61 -8.20
C GLY A 197 10.69 13.25 -8.40
N GLY A 198 9.65 12.46 -8.67
CA GLY A 198 8.32 13.00 -8.94
C GLY A 198 7.66 13.62 -7.71
N HIS A 199 8.17 13.30 -6.53
CA HIS A 199 7.66 13.93 -5.30
C HIS A 199 7.95 15.44 -5.28
N LYS A 200 8.90 15.90 -6.09
CA LYS A 200 9.26 17.33 -6.16
C LYS A 200 8.29 18.12 -7.04
N ALA A 201 7.41 17.45 -7.77
CA ALA A 201 6.55 18.10 -8.75
C ALA A 201 5.23 18.65 -8.15
N GLY A 202 5.03 18.50 -6.86
CA GLY A 202 3.85 19.06 -6.19
C GLY A 202 2.67 18.12 -6.14
N LEU A 203 1.74 18.41 -5.24
CA LEU A 203 0.54 17.62 -5.05
C LEU A 203 -0.52 18.07 -6.05
N ARG A 204 -1.09 17.12 -6.79
CA ARG A 204 -2.05 17.44 -7.85
C ARG A 204 -3.48 17.53 -7.36
N GLN A 205 -3.87 16.67 -6.42
CA GLN A 205 -5.26 16.54 -6.00
C GLN A 205 -5.37 16.27 -4.51
N ARG A 206 -6.55 16.58 -3.95
CA ARG A 206 -6.91 16.20 -2.59
C ARG A 206 -8.29 15.54 -2.61
N PHE A 207 -8.42 14.46 -1.86
CA PHE A 207 -9.68 13.75 -1.67
C PHE A 207 -10.22 14.21 -0.33
N VAL A 208 -11.30 14.98 -0.34
CA VAL A 208 -11.78 15.67 0.85
C VAL A 208 -13.21 15.25 1.18
N ARG A 209 -13.55 15.34 2.44
CA ARG A 209 -14.93 15.08 2.86
C ARG A 209 -15.82 16.24 2.39
N ASP A 210 -16.99 15.89 1.88
CA ASP A 210 -17.96 16.83 1.35
C ASP A 210 -19.34 16.38 1.78
N GLY A 211 -19.83 16.91 2.90
CA GLY A 211 -21.07 16.44 3.49
C GLY A 211 -20.95 14.99 3.93
N ASP A 212 -21.83 14.14 3.43
CA ASP A 212 -21.81 12.71 3.75
C ASP A 212 -20.88 11.90 2.85
N GLY A 213 -20.32 12.54 1.82
CA GLY A 213 -19.49 11.86 0.83
C GLY A 213 -18.11 12.44 0.74
N MET A 214 -17.43 12.08 -0.34
CA MET A 214 -16.07 12.53 -0.61
C MET A 214 -16.03 13.19 -1.97
N ASN A 215 -15.09 14.11 -2.14
CA ASN A 215 -14.92 14.84 -3.39
C ASN A 215 -13.43 15.01 -3.70
N MET A 216 -13.09 14.93 -4.98
CA MET A 216 -11.72 15.13 -5.43
C MET A 216 -11.55 16.58 -5.86
N ILE A 217 -10.60 17.28 -5.24
CA ILE A 217 -10.30 18.69 -5.55
C ILE A 217 -8.99 18.72 -6.33
N THR A 218 -8.96 19.42 -7.46
CA THR A 218 -7.73 19.63 -8.21
C THR A 218 -6.98 20.82 -7.65
N LEU A 219 -5.75 20.60 -7.24
CA LEU A 219 -4.88 21.66 -6.72
C LEU A 219 -4.00 22.24 -7.82
N GLU A 220 -3.56 21.36 -8.74
CA GLU A 220 -2.67 21.76 -9.82
C GLU A 220 -2.99 20.94 -11.05
N GLU A 221 -3.22 21.62 -12.17
CA GLU A 221 -3.54 20.95 -13.42
C GLU A 221 -2.32 20.27 -14.02
N GLY A 222 -2.58 19.24 -14.79
CA GLY A 222 -1.56 18.53 -15.51
C GLY A 222 -1.40 17.10 -15.05
N ALA A 223 -0.83 16.27 -15.92
CA ALA A 223 -0.63 14.87 -15.63
C ALA A 223 0.46 14.69 -14.59
N LEU A 224 0.38 13.62 -13.82
CA LEU A 224 1.44 13.23 -12.91
C LEU A 224 2.68 12.79 -13.71
N PRO A 225 3.88 13.00 -13.15
CA PRO A 225 5.08 12.43 -13.78
C PRO A 225 4.92 10.94 -14.04
N VAL A 226 5.52 10.47 -15.14
CA VAL A 226 5.39 9.08 -15.58
C VAL A 226 6.19 8.17 -14.65
N CYS A 227 5.57 7.05 -14.26
CA CYS A 227 6.24 6.06 -13.40
C CYS A 227 7.11 5.17 -14.28
N THR A 228 8.38 5.51 -14.36
CA THR A 228 9.33 4.87 -15.27
C THR A 228 10.10 3.72 -14.66
N THR A 229 10.14 3.62 -13.34
CA THR A 229 11.08 2.74 -12.65
C THR A 229 10.35 1.69 -11.83
N PRO A 230 10.53 0.41 -12.16
CA PRO A 230 9.93 -0.64 -11.33
C PRO A 230 10.68 -0.81 -10.02
N LEU A 231 9.95 -1.23 -9.00
CA LEU A 231 10.49 -1.44 -7.65
C LEU A 231 10.25 -2.90 -7.25
N PRO A 232 10.90 -3.86 -7.92
CA PRO A 232 10.74 -5.27 -7.51
C PRO A 232 11.36 -5.46 -6.14
N ALA A 233 10.81 -6.38 -5.36
CA ALA A 233 11.20 -6.53 -3.95
C ALA A 233 11.01 -7.96 -3.52
N ARG A 234 12.06 -8.54 -2.90
CA ARG A 234 11.92 -9.84 -2.26
C ARG A 234 11.11 -9.70 -0.98
N ALA A 235 10.47 -10.79 -0.58
CA ALA A 235 9.75 -10.81 0.69
C ALA A 235 10.67 -10.31 1.82
N GLY A 236 10.13 -9.42 2.66
CA GLY A 236 10.90 -8.80 3.73
C GLY A 236 11.49 -7.44 3.39
N THR A 237 11.47 -7.07 2.12
CA THR A 237 11.93 -5.75 1.68
C THR A 237 10.87 -4.69 1.98
N LEU A 238 11.30 -3.56 2.48
CA LEU A 238 10.43 -2.40 2.65
C LEU A 238 10.70 -1.40 1.54
N VAL A 239 9.62 -0.91 0.92
CA VAL A 239 9.69 0.20 -0.01
C VAL A 239 9.05 1.40 0.70
N LEU A 240 9.84 2.45 0.91
CA LEU A 240 9.36 3.68 1.55
C LEU A 240 8.93 4.64 0.45
N LEU A 241 7.76 5.25 0.60
CA LEU A 241 7.16 6.09 -0.43
C LEU A 241 6.79 7.46 0.14
N HIS A 242 7.39 8.50 -0.44
CA HIS A 242 7.05 9.88 -0.08
C HIS A 242 5.58 10.14 -0.44
N GLY A 243 4.87 10.89 0.40
CA GLY A 243 3.45 11.15 0.17
C GLY A 243 3.13 11.79 -1.16
N ARG A 244 4.07 12.53 -1.74
CA ARG A 244 3.88 13.15 -3.05
C ARG A 244 4.45 12.35 -4.21
N LEU A 245 5.03 11.19 -3.96
CA LEU A 245 5.65 10.38 -5.02
C LEU A 245 4.58 9.73 -5.88
N PRO A 246 4.56 10.00 -7.19
CA PRO A 246 3.66 9.25 -8.06
C PRO A 246 4.11 7.80 -8.17
N HIS A 247 3.18 6.88 -7.96
CA HIS A 247 3.48 5.45 -8.08
C HIS A 247 2.22 4.69 -8.49
N LEU A 248 2.44 3.47 -8.99
CA LEU A 248 1.35 2.61 -9.48
C LEU A 248 1.74 1.16 -9.31
N SER A 249 0.79 0.25 -9.49
CA SER A 249 1.13 -1.15 -9.73
C SER A 249 0.21 -1.72 -10.81
N ALA A 250 0.80 -2.50 -11.71
CA ALA A 250 0.08 -3.12 -12.82
C ALA A 250 -0.78 -4.28 -12.32
N PRO A 251 -1.74 -4.72 -13.13
CA PRO A 251 -2.49 -5.93 -12.75
C PRO A 251 -1.57 -7.13 -12.65
N ASN A 252 -1.97 -8.09 -11.80
CA ASN A 252 -1.25 -9.34 -11.68
C ASN A 252 -1.91 -10.35 -12.61
N ARG A 253 -1.21 -10.74 -13.66
CA ARG A 253 -1.68 -11.77 -14.58
C ARG A 253 -0.86 -13.06 -14.49
N SER A 254 0.03 -13.11 -13.47
CA SER A 254 0.88 -14.29 -13.24
C SER A 254 0.17 -15.30 -12.37
N ALA A 255 0.81 -16.46 -12.21
CA ALA A 255 0.29 -17.54 -11.37
C ALA A 255 0.60 -17.33 -9.88
N SER A 256 1.38 -16.30 -9.54
CA SER A 256 1.82 -16.06 -8.15
C SER A 256 1.17 -14.81 -7.59
N SER A 257 0.61 -14.89 -6.40
CA SER A 257 0.08 -13.71 -5.72
C SER A 257 1.21 -12.77 -5.32
N ARG A 258 0.86 -11.52 -5.01
CA ARG A 258 1.82 -10.52 -4.56
C ARG A 258 1.27 -9.86 -3.30
N TYR A 259 1.36 -10.56 -2.19
CA TYR A 259 0.93 -10.02 -0.90
C TYR A 259 1.92 -8.97 -0.41
N ALA A 260 1.37 -7.88 0.12
CA ALA A 260 2.16 -6.82 0.74
C ALA A 260 1.39 -6.25 1.93
N TYR A 261 2.13 -5.66 2.87
CA TYR A 261 1.54 -4.96 4.01
C TYR A 261 1.93 -3.50 3.90
N ALA A 262 0.97 -2.62 3.75
CA ALA A 262 1.22 -1.18 3.60
C ALA A 262 0.70 -0.44 4.83
N VAL A 263 1.55 0.45 5.38
CA VAL A 263 1.21 1.26 6.55
C VAL A 263 1.51 2.71 6.19
N HIS A 264 0.60 3.62 6.55
CA HIS A 264 0.83 5.04 6.35
C HIS A 264 1.05 5.73 7.70
N TYR A 265 2.20 6.40 7.82
CA TYR A 265 2.58 7.21 8.97
C TYR A 265 2.43 8.69 8.62
N VAL A 266 2.09 9.50 9.61
CA VAL A 266 2.18 10.96 9.54
C VAL A 266 2.94 11.46 10.76
N UNK A 267 3.51 12.64 10.66
CA UNK A 267 4.22 13.08 11.71
C UNK A 267 3.88 14.01 12.22
#